data_45caeb8750e50b586787caa69bbf42e4
#
_entry.id   45caeb8750e50b586787caa69bbf42e4
#
_cell.length_a   1.000
_cell.length_b   1.000
_cell.length_c   1.000
_cell.angle_alpha   90.00
_cell.angle_beta   90.00
_cell.angle_gamma   90.00
#
_symmetry.space_group_name_H-M   'P 1'
#
loop_
_entity.id
_entity.type
_entity.pdbx_description
1 polymer ?
#
loop_
_entity_poly.entity_id
_entity_poly.type
_entity_poly.pdbx_seq_one_letter_code
_entity_poly.pdbx_strand_id
1 'polypeptide(L)'
;RLGTISPWASKATDIVHNCGLRKVLRVERGTCYELILKGNAVLKPEEREAVAAVLHDRMTESVVSPDVNPAIVFADAKGKSMQSIDIIGKGREALEKANIELGLALNEDEIQYLIDAFTKLNRNPTDVELMMFAQANSEHCRHKIFNASWTSDGEKKDKSLFSMIRETHKAHPEGTIVAYSDNAAIFEGGDTARMYPRGNEDAVGGRSYSTVVEPTHSVFKVETHNHPTAISPFPGASTGSGGEIRDEGATGRGARPKAGLTGFTVSALRIPGHEQGWENDRDVSKASEAAPYYGAPSRMASPLEIMIEGPLGGAAFNNEFGRPNILGYFRSFEANVDGTRYGYHKPIMLAGGLGNIRNDQTHKLGLPTGTLLVVLGGPGMRIGIGGGAASSMGAGANSESLDFASVQRGNPEMERRAQEVIDRCWEAGEENPILAIHDIGAGGLSNAMPELADLSGKGAKLDLNKVPVEESGMSPLEIWCNESQERYSLAIDPARLEQFDQYCKRERCPYAVLGEISADDELVVTRGPGEEPAVDM
;
A
#
# COMPACT_ATOMS: atom_id res chain seq x y z
N ARG A 1 16.06 5.02 -10.83
CA ARG A 1 15.73 6.44 -10.63
C ARG A 1 16.84 7.09 -9.81
N LEU A 2 17.28 8.28 -10.20
CA LEU A 2 18.33 9.00 -9.47
C LEU A 2 17.85 9.39 -8.06
N GLY A 3 18.75 9.26 -7.07
CA GLY A 3 18.45 9.52 -5.66
C GLY A 3 17.69 8.39 -4.94
N THR A 4 17.47 7.25 -5.60
CA THR A 4 16.77 6.09 -5.02
C THR A 4 17.66 4.85 -5.04
N ILE A 5 17.38 3.92 -4.13
CA ILE A 5 17.93 2.55 -4.17
C ILE A 5 16.81 1.67 -4.71
N SER A 6 17.01 1.06 -5.87
CA SER A 6 15.98 0.20 -6.45
C SER A 6 15.87 -1.14 -5.70
N PRO A 7 14.70 -1.82 -5.70
CA PRO A 7 14.59 -3.17 -5.16
C PRO A 7 15.58 -4.15 -5.78
N TRP A 8 15.92 -3.94 -7.08
CA TRP A 8 16.98 -4.70 -7.74
C TRP A 8 18.36 -4.47 -7.11
N ALA A 9 18.69 -3.19 -6.80
CA ALA A 9 19.97 -2.83 -6.19
C ALA A 9 20.12 -3.40 -4.78
N SER A 10 19.06 -3.35 -3.96
CA SER A 10 19.03 -3.94 -2.62
C SER A 10 19.29 -5.45 -2.70
N LYS A 11 18.59 -6.16 -3.57
CA LYS A 11 18.75 -7.60 -3.77
C LYS A 11 20.14 -7.96 -4.32
N ALA A 12 20.64 -7.24 -5.32
CA ALA A 12 21.97 -7.47 -5.89
C ALA A 12 23.07 -7.22 -4.86
N THR A 13 22.95 -6.18 -4.05
CA THR A 13 23.90 -5.84 -2.99
C THR A 13 23.89 -6.91 -1.88
N ASP A 14 22.71 -7.40 -1.47
CA ASP A 14 22.57 -8.50 -0.52
C ASP A 14 23.26 -9.79 -1.02
N ILE A 15 23.04 -10.14 -2.28
CA ILE A 15 23.72 -11.30 -2.91
C ILE A 15 25.25 -11.14 -2.87
N VAL A 16 25.74 -9.97 -3.23
CA VAL A 16 27.20 -9.68 -3.23
C VAL A 16 27.77 -9.79 -1.82
N HIS A 17 27.07 -9.32 -0.80
CA HIS A 17 27.48 -9.47 0.60
C HIS A 17 27.46 -10.92 1.07
N ASN A 18 26.45 -11.69 0.66
CA ASN A 18 26.36 -13.12 0.95
C ASN A 18 27.50 -13.94 0.29
N CYS A 19 28.01 -13.47 -0.85
CA CYS A 19 29.23 -14.00 -1.48
C CYS A 19 30.53 -13.57 -0.79
N GLY A 20 30.47 -12.86 0.34
CA GLY A 20 31.62 -12.44 1.12
C GLY A 20 32.27 -11.11 0.68
N LEU A 21 31.73 -10.44 -0.34
CA LEU A 21 32.28 -9.18 -0.89
C LEU A 21 31.77 -7.95 -0.11
N ARG A 22 31.96 -7.93 1.19
CA ARG A 22 31.45 -6.91 2.12
C ARG A 22 32.03 -5.49 1.92
N LYS A 23 33.06 -5.32 1.11
CA LYS A 23 33.61 -4.01 0.75
C LYS A 23 32.80 -3.30 -0.33
N VAL A 24 31.92 -4.00 -1.02
CA VAL A 24 30.98 -3.41 -1.97
C VAL A 24 29.85 -2.79 -1.17
N LEU A 25 29.68 -1.47 -1.27
CA LEU A 25 28.64 -0.75 -0.53
C LEU A 25 27.28 -0.88 -1.22
N ARG A 26 27.25 -0.80 -2.56
CA ARG A 26 26.03 -0.87 -3.36
C ARG A 26 26.34 -1.32 -4.78
N VAL A 27 25.43 -2.08 -5.34
CA VAL A 27 25.41 -2.47 -6.75
C VAL A 27 24.17 -1.85 -7.40
N GLU A 28 24.33 -1.21 -8.55
CA GLU A 28 23.24 -0.63 -9.31
C GLU A 28 23.38 -1.01 -10.78
N ARG A 29 22.29 -0.94 -11.56
CA ARG A 29 22.29 -1.22 -12.98
C ARG A 29 21.75 -0.04 -13.79
N GLY A 30 22.23 0.07 -15.03
CA GLY A 30 21.65 0.93 -16.05
C GLY A 30 21.54 0.18 -17.36
N THR A 31 20.57 0.55 -18.19
CA THR A 31 20.42 0.04 -19.55
C THR A 31 20.93 1.08 -20.54
N CYS A 32 21.84 0.70 -21.41
CA CYS A 32 22.34 1.57 -22.48
C CYS A 32 21.61 1.23 -23.78
N TYR A 33 20.98 2.22 -24.39
CA TYR A 33 20.32 2.09 -25.70
C TYR A 33 21.16 2.78 -26.76
N GLU A 34 21.50 2.06 -27.83
CA GLU A 34 22.13 2.61 -29.04
C GLU A 34 21.07 2.75 -30.14
N LEU A 35 20.86 3.97 -30.61
CA LEU A 35 19.90 4.27 -31.68
C LEU A 35 20.58 4.35 -33.00
N ILE A 36 20.25 3.47 -33.94
CA ILE A 36 20.75 3.47 -35.31
C ILE A 36 19.72 4.13 -36.21
N LEU A 37 20.05 5.30 -36.72
CA LEU A 37 19.19 6.08 -37.60
C LEU A 37 19.48 5.80 -39.07
N LYS A 38 18.45 5.90 -39.92
CA LYS A 38 18.62 5.74 -41.37
C LYS A 38 19.34 6.96 -41.94
N GLY A 39 20.37 6.72 -42.72
CA GLY A 39 21.18 7.77 -43.36
C GLY A 39 21.99 8.57 -42.34
N ASN A 40 22.16 9.87 -42.60
CA ASN A 40 22.88 10.81 -41.71
C ASN A 40 21.92 11.63 -40.82
N ALA A 41 20.76 11.06 -40.45
CA ALA A 41 19.80 11.74 -39.61
C ALA A 41 20.39 11.94 -38.20
N VAL A 42 20.07 13.09 -37.58
CA VAL A 42 20.39 13.41 -36.20
C VAL A 42 19.08 13.77 -35.51
N LEU A 43 18.81 13.14 -34.38
CA LEU A 43 17.61 13.43 -33.59
C LEU A 43 17.68 14.85 -33.01
N LYS A 44 16.61 15.60 -33.17
CA LYS A 44 16.39 16.85 -32.46
C LYS A 44 16.15 16.57 -30.97
N PRO A 45 16.33 17.58 -30.09
CA PRO A 45 16.07 17.40 -28.67
C PRO A 45 14.69 16.83 -28.37
N GLU A 46 13.64 17.33 -29.00
CA GLU A 46 12.24 16.89 -28.83
C GLU A 46 12.04 15.43 -29.28
N GLU A 47 12.68 15.03 -30.37
CA GLU A 47 12.65 13.64 -30.86
C GLU A 47 13.40 12.70 -29.91
N ARG A 48 14.51 13.17 -29.29
CA ARG A 48 15.21 12.40 -28.23
C ARG A 48 14.33 12.19 -27.00
N GLU A 49 13.63 13.23 -26.57
CA GLU A 49 12.70 13.13 -25.42
C GLU A 49 11.57 12.17 -25.73
N ALA A 50 10.99 12.22 -26.92
CA ALA A 50 9.93 11.30 -27.35
C ALA A 50 10.42 9.84 -27.37
N VAL A 51 11.62 9.58 -27.90
CA VAL A 51 12.22 8.24 -27.90
C VAL A 51 12.54 7.79 -26.48
N ALA A 52 13.12 8.67 -25.67
CA ALA A 52 13.41 8.36 -24.27
C ALA A 52 12.15 8.00 -23.49
N ALA A 53 11.04 8.70 -23.72
CA ALA A 53 9.76 8.43 -23.08
C ALA A 53 9.22 7.02 -23.36
N VAL A 54 9.55 6.45 -24.53
CA VAL A 54 9.16 5.08 -24.90
C VAL A 54 10.13 4.02 -24.36
N LEU A 55 11.41 4.39 -24.14
CA LEU A 55 12.47 3.45 -23.77
C LEU A 55 12.70 3.30 -22.27
N HIS A 56 12.08 4.12 -21.42
CA HIS A 56 12.26 4.03 -19.97
C HIS A 56 10.93 4.11 -19.22
N ASP A 57 10.87 3.44 -18.09
CA ASP A 57 9.81 3.63 -17.12
C ASP A 57 10.11 4.87 -16.26
N ARG A 58 9.42 5.99 -16.55
CA ARG A 58 9.57 7.27 -15.82
C ARG A 58 9.37 7.16 -14.30
N MET A 59 8.74 6.10 -13.83
CA MET A 59 8.46 5.89 -12.41
C MET A 59 9.64 5.25 -11.68
N THR A 60 10.35 4.36 -12.33
CA THR A 60 11.46 3.59 -11.74
C THR A 60 12.82 3.95 -12.31
N GLU A 61 12.88 4.63 -13.44
CA GLU A 61 14.10 4.90 -14.17
C GLU A 61 14.30 6.41 -14.40
N SER A 62 15.52 6.81 -14.62
CA SER A 62 15.89 8.16 -15.05
C SER A 62 16.78 8.08 -16.28
N VAL A 63 16.48 8.90 -17.28
CA VAL A 63 17.32 9.03 -18.46
C VAL A 63 18.57 9.84 -18.10
N VAL A 64 19.74 9.29 -18.37
CA VAL A 64 21.03 9.97 -18.18
C VAL A 64 21.82 9.98 -19.49
N SER A 65 22.54 11.07 -19.75
CA SER A 65 23.43 11.13 -20.90
C SER A 65 24.61 10.16 -20.71
N PRO A 66 25.12 9.51 -21.78
CA PRO A 66 26.31 8.67 -21.73
C PRO A 66 27.55 9.38 -21.17
N ASP A 67 27.62 10.70 -21.31
CA ASP A 67 28.74 11.52 -20.83
C ASP A 67 28.68 11.85 -19.33
N VAL A 68 27.58 11.49 -18.65
CA VAL A 68 27.41 11.75 -17.22
C VAL A 68 28.22 10.73 -16.41
N ASN A 69 28.94 11.23 -15.41
CA ASN A 69 29.67 10.37 -14.48
C ASN A 69 28.71 9.37 -13.80
N PRO A 70 28.94 8.05 -13.93
CA PRO A 70 28.08 7.03 -13.31
C PRO A 70 27.89 7.21 -11.78
N ALA A 71 28.82 7.92 -11.11
CA ALA A 71 28.70 8.24 -9.69
C ALA A 71 27.41 9.00 -9.31
N ILE A 72 26.73 9.65 -10.25
CA ILE A 72 25.43 10.32 -10.01
C ILE A 72 24.35 9.34 -9.53
N VAL A 73 24.45 8.07 -9.93
CA VAL A 73 23.49 7.02 -9.49
C VAL A 73 23.62 6.71 -8.00
N PHE A 74 24.78 7.03 -7.42
CA PHE A 74 25.10 6.80 -6.02
C PHE A 74 25.05 8.08 -5.17
N ALA A 75 24.67 9.21 -5.77
CA ALA A 75 24.64 10.50 -5.09
C ALA A 75 23.44 10.57 -4.13
N ASP A 76 23.72 11.06 -2.90
CA ASP A 76 22.66 11.34 -1.93
C ASP A 76 21.92 12.64 -2.28
N ALA A 77 20.60 12.61 -2.15
CA ALA A 77 19.76 13.79 -2.26
C ALA A 77 19.73 14.54 -0.92
N LYS A 78 19.62 15.87 -0.97
CA LYS A 78 19.35 16.66 0.25
C LYS A 78 17.90 16.45 0.68
N GLY A 79 17.70 16.27 2.01
CA GLY A 79 16.37 16.20 2.61
C GLY A 79 15.57 17.49 2.36
N LYS A 80 14.31 17.32 2.03
CA LYS A 80 13.36 18.42 2.01
C LYS A 80 12.94 18.73 3.45
N SER A 81 12.78 20.01 3.77
CA SER A 81 12.28 20.44 5.08
C SER A 81 10.77 20.22 5.17
N MET A 82 10.29 19.95 6.38
CA MET A 82 8.89 20.04 6.75
C MET A 82 8.37 21.44 6.50
N GLN A 83 7.11 21.57 6.07
CA GLN A 83 6.46 22.85 5.83
C GLN A 83 5.35 23.07 6.86
N SER A 84 5.20 24.31 7.31
CA SER A 84 4.04 24.75 8.11
C SER A 84 3.10 25.55 7.21
N ILE A 85 1.81 25.25 7.25
CA ILE A 85 0.79 25.89 6.43
C ILE A 85 0.12 26.98 7.24
N ASP A 86 0.31 28.24 6.84
CA ASP A 86 -0.10 29.43 7.60
C ASP A 86 -1.63 29.65 7.60
N ILE A 87 -2.34 28.78 8.33
CA ILE A 87 -3.80 28.88 8.52
C ILE A 87 -4.15 30.03 9.46
N ILE A 88 -3.35 30.29 10.50
CA ILE A 88 -3.61 31.34 11.47
C ILE A 88 -3.54 32.74 10.84
N GLY A 89 -2.55 32.95 9.94
CA GLY A 89 -2.37 34.26 9.29
C GLY A 89 -3.21 34.47 8.03
N LYS A 90 -3.39 33.41 7.21
CA LYS A 90 -4.02 33.49 5.88
C LYS A 90 -5.34 32.73 5.76
N GLY A 91 -5.73 31.99 6.80
CA GLY A 91 -7.01 31.29 6.84
C GLY A 91 -7.21 30.30 5.72
N ARG A 92 -8.41 30.29 5.18
CA ARG A 92 -8.88 29.39 4.13
C ARG A 92 -7.99 29.36 2.87
N GLU A 93 -7.51 30.54 2.43
CA GLU A 93 -6.70 30.65 1.21
C GLU A 93 -5.43 29.77 1.27
N ALA A 94 -4.75 29.76 2.44
CA ALA A 94 -3.56 28.92 2.62
C ALA A 94 -3.88 27.42 2.55
N LEU A 95 -5.01 27.00 3.11
CA LEU A 95 -5.41 25.60 3.11
C LEU A 95 -5.91 25.14 1.74
N GLU A 96 -6.68 25.97 1.02
CA GLU A 96 -7.11 25.65 -0.36
C GLU A 96 -5.91 25.51 -1.30
N LYS A 97 -4.92 26.38 -1.15
CA LYS A 97 -3.67 26.27 -1.90
C LYS A 97 -2.94 24.97 -1.58
N ALA A 98 -2.78 24.62 -0.29
CA ALA A 98 -2.16 23.38 0.14
C ALA A 98 -2.95 22.15 -0.34
N ASN A 99 -4.30 22.22 -0.34
CA ASN A 99 -5.17 21.17 -0.86
C ASN A 99 -4.85 20.79 -2.32
N ILE A 100 -4.58 21.81 -3.15
CA ILE A 100 -4.21 21.61 -4.57
C ILE A 100 -2.76 21.14 -4.70
N GLU A 101 -1.82 21.82 -4.03
CA GLU A 101 -0.38 21.56 -4.19
C GLU A 101 0.05 20.20 -3.63
N LEU A 102 -0.56 19.75 -2.53
CA LEU A 102 -0.28 18.47 -1.90
C LEU A 102 -1.24 17.35 -2.36
N GLY A 103 -2.28 17.66 -3.13
CA GLY A 103 -3.26 16.68 -3.59
C GLY A 103 -4.07 16.03 -2.45
N LEU A 104 -4.52 16.84 -1.47
CA LEU A 104 -5.18 16.33 -0.27
C LEU A 104 -6.62 15.85 -0.52
N ALA A 105 -7.26 16.29 -1.60
CA ALA A 105 -8.64 15.93 -1.96
C ALA A 105 -9.69 16.29 -0.88
N LEU A 106 -9.47 17.38 -0.15
CA LEU A 106 -10.38 17.87 0.90
C LEU A 106 -11.60 18.53 0.26
N ASN A 107 -12.77 18.26 0.83
CA ASN A 107 -14.01 18.98 0.52
C ASN A 107 -14.20 20.24 1.40
N GLU A 108 -15.25 21.01 1.12
CA GLU A 108 -15.53 22.28 1.82
C GLU A 108 -15.69 22.12 3.35
N ASP A 109 -16.39 21.06 3.78
CA ASP A 109 -16.65 20.81 5.20
C ASP A 109 -15.35 20.40 5.92
N GLU A 110 -14.51 19.63 5.26
CA GLU A 110 -13.19 19.21 5.77
C GLU A 110 -12.22 20.38 5.88
N ILE A 111 -12.21 21.27 4.89
CA ILE A 111 -11.44 22.52 4.95
C ILE A 111 -11.89 23.36 6.15
N GLN A 112 -13.20 23.55 6.34
CA GLN A 112 -13.71 24.32 7.47
C GLN A 112 -13.37 23.67 8.80
N TYR A 113 -13.52 22.35 8.91
CA TYR A 113 -13.14 21.59 10.11
C TYR A 113 -11.67 21.81 10.51
N LEU A 114 -10.75 21.72 9.55
CA LEU A 114 -9.32 21.91 9.81
C LEU A 114 -9.01 23.35 10.25
N ILE A 115 -9.64 24.35 9.63
CA ILE A 115 -9.47 25.76 10.04
C ILE A 115 -9.90 25.94 11.50
N ASP A 116 -11.08 25.41 11.85
CA ASP A 116 -11.63 25.55 13.21
C ASP A 116 -10.75 24.80 14.23
N ALA A 117 -10.31 23.59 13.90
CA ALA A 117 -9.47 22.76 14.75
C ALA A 117 -8.12 23.44 15.05
N PHE A 118 -7.37 23.85 14.02
CA PHE A 118 -6.06 24.48 14.21
C PHE A 118 -6.14 25.91 14.78
N THR A 119 -7.23 26.63 14.52
CA THR A 119 -7.51 27.90 15.19
C THR A 119 -7.71 27.67 16.70
N LYS A 120 -8.45 26.63 17.09
CA LYS A 120 -8.64 26.26 18.51
C LYS A 120 -7.33 25.84 19.18
N LEU A 121 -6.47 25.14 18.48
CA LEU A 121 -5.12 24.75 18.92
C LEU A 121 -4.14 25.94 18.96
N ASN A 122 -4.51 27.06 18.36
CA ASN A 122 -3.69 28.29 18.25
C ASN A 122 -2.29 28.02 17.65
N ARG A 123 -2.21 27.13 16.68
CA ARG A 123 -1.00 26.82 15.90
C ARG A 123 -1.33 26.51 14.44
N ASN A 124 -0.34 26.60 13.59
CA ASN A 124 -0.44 26.15 12.21
C ASN A 124 -0.24 24.63 12.11
N PRO A 125 -0.90 23.94 11.16
CA PRO A 125 -0.61 22.55 10.87
C PRO A 125 0.73 22.40 10.12
N THR A 126 1.35 21.24 10.28
CA THR A 126 2.41 20.79 9.39
C THR A 126 1.82 20.19 8.10
N ASP A 127 2.62 20.13 7.04
CA ASP A 127 2.27 19.39 5.81
C ASP A 127 2.03 17.89 6.09
N VAL A 128 2.73 17.35 7.09
CA VAL A 128 2.59 15.96 7.56
C VAL A 128 1.20 15.72 8.17
N GLU A 129 0.75 16.62 9.07
CA GLU A 129 -0.57 16.53 9.71
C GLU A 129 -1.70 16.66 8.70
N LEU A 130 -1.57 17.57 7.72
CA LEU A 130 -2.58 17.73 6.68
C LEU A 130 -2.67 16.50 5.77
N MET A 131 -1.54 15.94 5.37
CA MET A 131 -1.52 14.70 4.56
C MET A 131 -2.07 13.52 5.36
N MET A 132 -1.68 13.36 6.61
CA MET A 132 -2.21 12.33 7.51
C MET A 132 -3.74 12.44 7.63
N PHE A 133 -4.28 13.63 7.86
CA PHE A 133 -5.72 13.85 7.90
C PHE A 133 -6.40 13.47 6.58
N ALA A 134 -5.83 13.89 5.44
CA ALA A 134 -6.38 13.60 4.12
C ALA A 134 -6.44 12.09 3.83
N GLN A 135 -5.40 11.35 4.22
CA GLN A 135 -5.34 9.88 4.05
C GLN A 135 -6.34 9.18 4.97
N ALA A 136 -6.29 9.46 6.27
CA ALA A 136 -7.17 8.84 7.26
C ALA A 136 -8.65 9.17 7.02
N ASN A 137 -8.95 10.35 6.46
CA ASN A 137 -10.31 10.79 6.14
C ASN A 137 -10.74 10.54 4.69
N SER A 138 -9.95 9.79 3.90
CA SER A 138 -10.28 9.43 2.52
C SER A 138 -11.48 8.48 2.44
N GLU A 139 -12.10 8.36 1.26
CA GLU A 139 -13.12 7.33 1.02
C GLU A 139 -12.57 5.92 1.23
N HIS A 140 -11.30 5.71 0.89
CA HIS A 140 -10.59 4.44 1.09
C HIS A 140 -10.66 3.97 2.55
N CYS A 141 -10.38 4.86 3.52
CA CYS A 141 -10.36 4.50 4.95
C CYS A 141 -11.73 4.63 5.62
N ARG A 142 -12.51 5.66 5.25
CA ARG A 142 -13.75 6.03 5.97
C ARG A 142 -15.02 5.46 5.37
N HIS A 143 -15.01 4.99 4.11
CA HIS A 143 -16.22 4.53 3.40
C HIS A 143 -17.38 5.54 3.49
N LYS A 144 -17.07 6.83 3.28
CA LYS A 144 -18.04 7.94 3.47
C LYS A 144 -19.29 7.78 2.62
N ILE A 145 -19.15 7.37 1.35
CA ILE A 145 -20.26 7.13 0.43
C ILE A 145 -21.12 5.97 0.90
N PHE A 146 -20.51 4.83 1.28
CA PHE A 146 -21.24 3.66 1.75
C PHE A 146 -21.91 3.87 3.11
N ASN A 147 -21.39 4.76 3.95
CA ASN A 147 -21.99 5.12 5.23
C ASN A 147 -22.98 6.30 5.14
N ALA A 148 -23.03 7.00 3.99
CA ALA A 148 -23.89 8.16 3.82
C ALA A 148 -25.39 7.80 3.84
N SER A 149 -26.22 8.78 4.20
CA SER A 149 -27.65 8.74 3.91
C SER A 149 -27.89 8.97 2.41
N TRP A 150 -28.86 8.29 1.85
CA TRP A 150 -29.17 8.39 0.42
C TRP A 150 -30.66 8.42 0.13
N THR A 151 -31.00 8.95 -1.04
CA THR A 151 -32.36 9.13 -1.50
C THR A 151 -32.48 8.51 -2.90
N SER A 152 -33.50 7.68 -3.14
CA SER A 152 -33.82 7.09 -4.43
C SER A 152 -35.20 7.54 -4.85
N ASP A 153 -35.33 8.16 -6.03
CA ASP A 153 -36.60 8.67 -6.58
C ASP A 153 -37.37 9.58 -5.62
N GLY A 154 -36.65 10.41 -4.85
CA GLY A 154 -37.23 11.31 -3.85
C GLY A 154 -37.55 10.67 -2.51
N GLU A 155 -37.39 9.39 -2.36
CA GLU A 155 -37.59 8.64 -1.11
C GLU A 155 -36.26 8.47 -0.36
N LYS A 156 -36.19 9.04 0.86
CA LYS A 156 -35.03 8.84 1.75
C LYS A 156 -35.02 7.40 2.27
N LYS A 157 -33.91 6.71 2.15
CA LYS A 157 -33.72 5.35 2.66
C LYS A 157 -33.28 5.38 4.12
N ASP A 158 -33.80 4.45 4.91
CA ASP A 158 -33.58 4.36 6.35
C ASP A 158 -32.18 3.89 6.73
N LYS A 159 -31.51 3.18 5.82
CA LYS A 159 -30.21 2.53 6.06
C LYS A 159 -29.18 2.95 5.05
N SER A 160 -27.94 3.15 5.51
CA SER A 160 -26.79 3.30 4.62
C SER A 160 -26.53 1.98 3.89
N LEU A 161 -25.80 2.04 2.76
CA LEU A 161 -25.40 0.83 2.02
C LEU A 161 -24.58 -0.12 2.91
N PHE A 162 -23.68 0.43 3.73
CA PHE A 162 -22.88 -0.38 4.65
C PHE A 162 -23.71 -1.03 5.75
N SER A 163 -24.74 -0.34 6.25
CA SER A 163 -25.68 -0.94 7.22
C SER A 163 -26.42 -2.12 6.62
N MET A 164 -26.84 -2.05 5.34
CA MET A 164 -27.48 -3.18 4.66
C MET A 164 -26.55 -4.39 4.51
N ILE A 165 -25.26 -4.16 4.18
CA ILE A 165 -24.26 -5.22 4.09
C ILE A 165 -24.13 -5.95 5.45
N ARG A 166 -24.04 -5.18 6.54
CA ARG A 166 -23.90 -5.72 7.89
C ARG A 166 -25.12 -6.49 8.39
N GLU A 167 -26.29 -6.30 7.83
CA GLU A 167 -27.51 -7.01 8.24
C GLU A 167 -27.44 -8.51 8.01
N THR A 168 -26.76 -8.98 6.97
CA THR A 168 -26.54 -10.40 6.72
C THR A 168 -25.84 -11.08 7.90
N HIS A 169 -24.74 -10.48 8.36
CA HIS A 169 -24.03 -10.98 9.53
C HIS A 169 -24.85 -10.87 10.81
N LYS A 170 -25.60 -9.78 10.98
CA LYS A 170 -26.48 -9.58 12.14
C LYS A 170 -27.56 -10.64 12.24
N ALA A 171 -28.10 -11.07 11.10
CA ALA A 171 -29.14 -12.07 11.01
C ALA A 171 -28.60 -13.51 11.19
N HIS A 172 -27.38 -13.77 10.77
CA HIS A 172 -26.72 -15.07 10.79
C HIS A 172 -25.25 -14.95 11.19
N PRO A 173 -24.95 -14.72 12.49
CA PRO A 173 -23.59 -14.57 12.99
C PRO A 173 -22.86 -15.89 13.22
N GLU A 174 -23.58 -17.03 13.17
CA GLU A 174 -23.06 -18.35 13.49
C GLU A 174 -21.90 -18.72 12.55
N GLY A 175 -20.82 -19.24 13.11
CA GLY A 175 -19.62 -19.61 12.36
C GLY A 175 -18.72 -18.43 11.98
N THR A 176 -19.05 -17.18 12.38
CA THR A 176 -18.18 -16.01 12.20
C THR A 176 -17.51 -15.65 13.53
N ILE A 177 -16.18 -15.65 13.55
CA ILE A 177 -15.40 -15.28 14.74
C ILE A 177 -15.09 -13.79 14.75
N VAL A 178 -14.65 -13.24 13.58
CA VAL A 178 -14.35 -11.82 13.39
C VAL A 178 -14.97 -11.33 12.09
N ALA A 179 -15.71 -10.22 12.18
CA ALA A 179 -16.24 -9.49 11.03
C ALA A 179 -16.22 -7.99 11.30
N TYR A 180 -15.79 -7.19 10.31
CA TYR A 180 -15.79 -5.71 10.30
C TYR A 180 -14.92 -5.02 11.37
N SER A 181 -14.05 -5.73 12.05
CA SER A 181 -13.26 -5.20 13.18
C SER A 181 -11.77 -5.53 13.10
N ASP A 182 -11.31 -6.13 12.04
CA ASP A 182 -9.90 -6.45 11.77
C ASP A 182 -9.61 -6.36 10.27
N ASN A 183 -8.36 -6.56 9.86
CA ASN A 183 -7.90 -6.53 8.47
C ASN A 183 -8.62 -7.54 7.58
N ALA A 184 -8.98 -8.72 8.11
CA ALA A 184 -9.73 -9.74 7.40
C ALA A 184 -10.82 -10.37 8.28
N ALA A 185 -11.77 -11.05 7.65
CA ALA A 185 -12.79 -11.83 8.36
C ALA A 185 -12.25 -13.20 8.77
N ILE A 186 -12.70 -13.68 9.93
CA ILE A 186 -12.37 -15.02 10.45
C ILE A 186 -13.64 -15.83 10.57
N PHE A 187 -13.65 -16.99 9.90
CA PHE A 187 -14.73 -17.98 10.00
C PHE A 187 -14.27 -19.21 10.76
N GLU A 188 -15.19 -19.79 11.52
CA GLU A 188 -14.95 -20.99 12.28
C GLU A 188 -14.48 -22.14 11.36
N GLY A 189 -13.42 -22.78 11.77
CA GLY A 189 -12.86 -23.96 11.11
C GLY A 189 -12.98 -25.18 12.01
N GLY A 190 -11.96 -26.04 11.99
CA GLY A 190 -11.94 -27.26 12.78
C GLY A 190 -10.52 -27.66 13.20
N ASP A 191 -10.42 -28.81 13.85
CA ASP A 191 -9.12 -29.36 14.24
C ASP A 191 -8.32 -29.73 13.00
N THR A 192 -7.12 -29.14 12.92
CA THR A 192 -6.22 -29.33 11.77
C THR A 192 -4.85 -29.79 12.23
N ALA A 193 -4.30 -30.81 11.58
CA ALA A 193 -2.95 -31.25 11.81
C ALA A 193 -1.96 -30.28 11.16
N ARG A 194 -1.09 -29.69 11.96
CA ARG A 194 -0.06 -28.75 11.53
C ARG A 194 1.33 -29.25 11.89
N MET A 195 2.30 -28.97 11.05
CA MET A 195 3.69 -29.33 11.29
C MET A 195 4.46 -28.08 11.73
N TYR A 196 5.07 -28.15 12.90
CA TYR A 196 5.88 -27.09 13.48
C TYR A 196 7.32 -27.53 13.72
N PRO A 197 8.31 -26.67 13.53
CA PRO A 197 9.66 -26.93 14.01
C PRO A 197 9.67 -26.88 15.56
N ARG A 198 10.25 -27.91 16.15
CA ARG A 198 10.39 -28.04 17.62
C ARG A 198 11.87 -28.14 17.98
N GLY A 199 12.21 -27.73 19.19
CA GLY A 199 13.55 -27.80 19.76
C GLY A 199 14.23 -26.46 19.92
N ASN A 200 15.22 -26.40 20.81
CA ASN A 200 16.04 -25.22 21.05
C ASN A 200 17.05 -25.05 19.93
N GLU A 201 17.41 -23.81 19.61
CA GLU A 201 18.39 -23.47 18.57
C GLU A 201 19.79 -24.06 18.85
N ASP A 202 20.11 -24.26 20.14
CA ASP A 202 21.39 -24.80 20.62
C ASP A 202 21.44 -26.33 20.68
N ALA A 203 20.36 -27.04 20.29
CA ALA A 203 20.37 -28.50 20.31
C ALA A 203 21.31 -29.07 19.25
N VAL A 204 22.30 -29.81 19.70
CA VAL A 204 23.17 -30.60 18.82
C VAL A 204 22.30 -31.63 18.07
N GLY A 205 22.10 -31.40 16.75
CA GLY A 205 21.27 -32.26 15.91
C GLY A 205 20.14 -31.53 15.15
N GLY A 206 20.00 -30.22 15.34
CA GLY A 206 19.02 -29.40 14.61
C GLY A 206 17.60 -29.48 15.18
N ARG A 207 16.71 -28.68 14.61
CA ARG A 207 15.29 -28.68 14.96
C ARG A 207 14.58 -29.88 14.35
N SER A 208 13.81 -30.60 15.15
CA SER A 208 12.87 -31.62 14.65
C SER A 208 11.52 -30.98 14.32
N TYR A 209 10.79 -31.57 13.38
CA TYR A 209 9.41 -31.21 13.13
C TYR A 209 8.48 -32.13 13.91
N SER A 210 7.40 -31.56 14.47
CA SER A 210 6.34 -32.34 15.09
C SER A 210 4.98 -31.93 14.55
N THR A 211 4.07 -32.89 14.46
CA THR A 211 2.69 -32.63 14.09
C THR A 211 1.89 -32.31 15.36
N VAL A 212 1.13 -31.24 15.31
CA VAL A 212 0.18 -30.82 16.37
C VAL A 212 -1.21 -30.74 15.75
N VAL A 213 -2.20 -31.32 16.40
CA VAL A 213 -3.61 -31.13 16.04
C VAL A 213 -4.18 -30.03 16.92
N GLU A 214 -4.69 -28.99 16.29
CA GLU A 214 -5.16 -27.79 16.97
C GLU A 214 -6.34 -27.12 16.25
N PRO A 215 -7.22 -26.41 16.98
CA PRO A 215 -8.29 -25.62 16.38
C PRO A 215 -7.71 -24.53 15.48
N THR A 216 -8.14 -24.55 14.23
CA THR A 216 -7.66 -23.65 13.18
C THR A 216 -8.84 -23.09 12.42
N HIS A 217 -8.86 -21.79 12.20
CA HIS A 217 -9.93 -21.06 11.55
C HIS A 217 -9.51 -20.56 10.18
N SER A 218 -10.49 -20.23 9.34
CA SER A 218 -10.27 -19.70 8.00
C SER A 218 -10.28 -18.17 8.02
N VAL A 219 -9.31 -17.57 7.36
CA VAL A 219 -9.21 -16.11 7.13
C VAL A 219 -9.57 -15.82 5.70
N PHE A 220 -10.42 -14.81 5.46
CA PHE A 220 -10.81 -14.38 4.13
C PHE A 220 -10.67 -12.87 3.98
N LYS A 221 -10.01 -12.46 2.92
CA LYS A 221 -9.88 -11.06 2.52
C LYS A 221 -10.22 -10.89 1.04
N VAL A 222 -10.92 -9.82 0.73
CA VAL A 222 -11.13 -9.36 -0.64
C VAL A 222 -11.10 -7.85 -0.64
N GLU A 223 -10.31 -7.25 -1.51
CA GLU A 223 -10.23 -5.81 -1.69
C GLU A 223 -10.05 -5.41 -3.16
N THR A 224 -10.24 -4.13 -3.47
CA THR A 224 -10.04 -3.60 -4.82
C THR A 224 -8.80 -2.72 -4.89
N HIS A 225 -8.09 -2.81 -6.02
CA HIS A 225 -6.92 -1.97 -6.30
C HIS A 225 -7.06 -1.32 -7.69
N ASN A 226 -8.12 -0.52 -7.86
CA ASN A 226 -8.63 -0.04 -9.13
C ASN A 226 -7.76 1.03 -9.77
N HIS A 227 -7.45 2.12 -9.02
CA HIS A 227 -6.74 3.28 -9.54
C HIS A 227 -5.31 2.97 -9.98
N PRO A 228 -4.47 2.31 -9.17
CA PRO A 228 -3.13 1.92 -9.60
C PRO A 228 -3.11 1.00 -10.81
N THR A 229 -4.08 0.07 -10.90
CA THR A 229 -4.25 -0.84 -12.05
C THR A 229 -4.66 -0.09 -13.31
N ALA A 230 -5.46 0.99 -13.20
CA ALA A 230 -5.80 1.84 -14.33
C ALA A 230 -4.60 2.59 -14.89
N ILE A 231 -3.69 3.05 -14.03
CA ILE A 231 -2.52 3.85 -14.42
C ILE A 231 -1.36 2.97 -14.91
N SER A 232 -1.11 1.87 -14.24
CA SER A 232 -0.01 0.94 -14.55
C SER A 232 -0.43 -0.49 -14.20
N PRO A 233 -1.01 -1.23 -15.15
CA PRO A 233 -1.74 -2.47 -14.86
C PRO A 233 -0.91 -3.55 -14.16
N PHE A 234 0.31 -3.83 -14.63
CA PHE A 234 1.16 -4.85 -14.02
C PHE A 234 1.54 -4.51 -12.57
N PRO A 235 2.19 -3.36 -12.26
CA PRO A 235 2.56 -3.04 -10.88
C PRO A 235 1.33 -2.75 -10.01
N GLY A 236 0.26 -2.18 -10.58
CA GLY A 236 -0.98 -1.92 -9.84
C GLY A 236 -1.65 -3.21 -9.36
N ALA A 237 -1.81 -4.21 -10.23
CA ALA A 237 -2.39 -5.49 -9.84
C ALA A 237 -1.44 -6.33 -8.95
N SER A 238 -0.14 -6.22 -9.18
CA SER A 238 0.90 -6.85 -8.36
C SER A 238 0.80 -6.38 -6.91
N THR A 239 0.81 -5.07 -6.69
CA THR A 239 0.74 -4.49 -5.34
C THR A 239 -0.64 -4.62 -4.69
N GLY A 240 -1.72 -4.73 -5.48
CA GLY A 240 -3.04 -5.12 -4.97
C GLY A 240 -3.04 -6.52 -4.36
N SER A 241 -2.38 -7.49 -5.02
CA SER A 241 -2.20 -8.83 -4.44
C SER A 241 -1.32 -8.81 -3.19
N GLY A 242 -0.28 -7.98 -3.15
CA GLY A 242 0.56 -7.80 -1.96
C GLY A 242 -0.23 -7.21 -0.79
N GLY A 243 -1.06 -6.18 -1.02
CA GLY A 243 -1.93 -5.59 0.00
C GLY A 243 -2.86 -6.61 0.64
N GLU A 244 -3.52 -7.39 -0.19
CA GLU A 244 -4.42 -8.44 0.26
C GLU A 244 -3.69 -9.51 1.10
N ILE A 245 -2.48 -9.94 0.70
CA ILE A 245 -1.64 -10.87 1.47
C ILE A 245 -1.29 -10.29 2.85
N ARG A 246 -0.95 -9.00 2.91
CA ARG A 246 -0.61 -8.35 4.17
C ARG A 246 -1.80 -8.29 5.12
N ASP A 247 -2.98 -7.99 4.61
CA ASP A 247 -4.20 -7.99 5.41
C ASP A 247 -4.49 -9.36 6.03
N GLU A 248 -4.37 -10.44 5.25
CA GLU A 248 -4.48 -11.79 5.81
C GLU A 248 -3.42 -12.02 6.90
N GLY A 249 -2.14 -11.70 6.61
CA GLY A 249 -1.04 -11.91 7.54
C GLY A 249 -1.16 -11.08 8.82
N ALA A 250 -1.76 -9.88 8.73
CA ALA A 250 -1.95 -8.94 9.84
C ALA A 250 -3.25 -9.16 10.62
N THR A 251 -4.01 -10.22 10.34
CA THR A 251 -5.25 -10.52 11.04
C THR A 251 -4.96 -11.13 12.43
N GLY A 252 -5.69 -10.67 13.44
CA GLY A 252 -5.50 -11.11 14.82
C GLY A 252 -4.10 -10.77 15.35
N ARG A 253 -3.36 -11.80 15.77
CA ARG A 253 -1.96 -11.70 16.18
C ARG A 253 -1.01 -12.38 15.19
N GLY A 254 -1.45 -12.49 13.94
CA GLY A 254 -0.78 -13.11 12.83
C GLY A 254 -1.50 -14.34 12.28
N ALA A 255 -1.71 -14.34 10.98
CA ALA A 255 -2.31 -15.44 10.23
C ALA A 255 -1.41 -15.86 9.07
N ARG A 256 -1.75 -16.96 8.42
CA ARG A 256 -0.95 -17.52 7.33
C ARG A 256 -1.72 -17.56 6.01
N PRO A 257 -1.40 -16.69 5.05
CA PRO A 257 -1.96 -16.72 3.70
C PRO A 257 -1.67 -18.05 2.98
N LYS A 258 -2.68 -18.61 2.29
CA LYS A 258 -2.60 -19.95 1.68
C LYS A 258 -2.86 -19.96 0.18
N ALA A 259 -3.87 -19.25 -0.29
CA ALA A 259 -4.25 -19.23 -1.69
C ALA A 259 -4.85 -17.87 -2.06
N GLY A 260 -4.60 -17.41 -3.28
CA GLY A 260 -5.07 -16.13 -3.78
C GLY A 260 -6.01 -16.24 -4.96
N LEU A 261 -6.67 -15.14 -5.27
CA LEU A 261 -7.46 -14.90 -6.47
C LEU A 261 -7.25 -13.49 -6.99
N THR A 262 -7.45 -13.30 -8.30
CA THR A 262 -7.50 -11.97 -8.92
C THR A 262 -8.64 -11.90 -9.92
N GLY A 263 -9.44 -10.84 -9.87
CA GLY A 263 -10.54 -10.61 -10.77
C GLY A 263 -10.47 -9.25 -11.44
N PHE A 264 -10.91 -9.17 -12.71
CA PHE A 264 -10.84 -7.95 -13.50
C PHE A 264 -12.16 -7.67 -14.18
N THR A 265 -12.65 -6.44 -14.04
CA THR A 265 -13.76 -5.90 -14.81
C THR A 265 -13.29 -4.64 -15.53
N VAL A 266 -13.42 -4.62 -16.85
CA VAL A 266 -13.00 -3.50 -17.72
C VAL A 266 -14.10 -3.14 -18.73
N SER A 267 -13.93 -2.03 -19.44
CA SER A 267 -14.74 -1.72 -20.61
C SER A 267 -14.50 -2.73 -21.76
N ALA A 268 -15.19 -2.59 -22.87
CA ALA A 268 -15.04 -3.47 -24.03
C ALA A 268 -13.58 -3.54 -24.52
N LEU A 269 -13.11 -4.76 -24.78
CA LEU A 269 -11.70 -5.03 -25.09
C LEU A 269 -11.28 -4.54 -26.47
N ARG A 270 -12.16 -4.62 -27.46
CA ARG A 270 -11.90 -4.28 -28.87
C ARG A 270 -10.59 -4.90 -29.38
N ILE A 271 -10.48 -6.22 -29.23
CA ILE A 271 -9.27 -6.96 -29.65
C ILE A 271 -9.11 -6.79 -31.17
N PRO A 272 -7.96 -6.25 -31.64
CA PRO A 272 -7.76 -5.99 -33.06
C PRO A 272 -7.95 -7.22 -33.94
N GLY A 273 -8.87 -7.13 -34.92
CA GLY A 273 -9.24 -8.23 -35.80
C GLY A 273 -10.18 -9.28 -35.20
N HIS A 274 -10.62 -9.10 -33.96
CA HIS A 274 -11.54 -9.98 -33.23
C HIS A 274 -12.60 -9.20 -32.44
N GLU A 275 -12.94 -7.99 -32.90
CA GLU A 275 -13.95 -7.15 -32.28
C GLU A 275 -15.30 -7.86 -32.29
N GLN A 276 -16.00 -7.83 -31.17
CA GLN A 276 -17.29 -8.44 -31.03
C GLN A 276 -18.40 -7.52 -31.58
N GLY A 277 -19.53 -8.08 -32.04
CA GLY A 277 -20.63 -7.32 -32.62
C GLY A 277 -21.18 -6.23 -31.71
N TRP A 278 -21.17 -6.43 -30.40
CA TRP A 278 -21.63 -5.45 -29.40
C TRP A 278 -20.59 -4.36 -29.08
N GLU A 279 -19.36 -4.50 -29.56
CA GLU A 279 -18.29 -3.51 -29.37
C GLU A 279 -18.26 -2.46 -30.50
N ASN A 280 -19.02 -2.65 -31.55
CA ASN A 280 -19.05 -1.84 -32.77
C ASN A 280 -19.85 -0.53 -32.64
N ASP A 281 -20.49 -0.28 -31.51
CA ASP A 281 -21.23 0.97 -31.24
C ASP A 281 -20.26 2.14 -30.95
N ARG A 282 -19.23 2.25 -31.79
CA ARG A 282 -18.30 3.37 -31.81
C ARG A 282 -18.96 4.56 -32.47
N ASP A 283 -19.15 5.63 -31.77
CA ASP A 283 -19.25 6.94 -32.41
C ASP A 283 -17.82 7.37 -32.85
N VAL A 284 -17.35 6.75 -33.93
CA VAL A 284 -16.00 6.95 -34.50
C VAL A 284 -15.77 8.43 -34.86
N SER A 285 -16.87 9.21 -35.02
CA SER A 285 -16.80 10.64 -35.33
C SER A 285 -16.27 11.50 -34.18
N LYS A 286 -16.23 10.96 -32.96
CA LYS A 286 -15.75 11.64 -31.73
C LYS A 286 -14.47 11.05 -31.16
N ALA A 287 -13.98 9.93 -31.68
CA ALA A 287 -12.69 9.38 -31.26
C ALA A 287 -11.55 10.24 -31.82
N SER A 288 -10.85 10.98 -30.98
CA SER A 288 -9.58 11.57 -31.34
C SER A 288 -8.47 10.51 -31.28
N GLU A 289 -7.38 10.67 -32.04
CA GLU A 289 -6.21 9.79 -31.94
C GLU A 289 -5.64 9.71 -30.50
N ALA A 290 -5.84 10.78 -29.71
CA ALA A 290 -5.39 10.87 -28.31
C ALA A 290 -6.34 10.18 -27.30
N ALA A 291 -7.57 9.88 -27.66
CA ALA A 291 -8.55 9.22 -26.79
C ALA A 291 -9.39 8.20 -27.60
N PRO A 292 -8.84 7.02 -27.90
CA PRO A 292 -9.49 6.02 -28.73
C PRO A 292 -10.76 5.43 -28.08
N TYR A 293 -10.95 5.67 -26.79
CA TYR A 293 -12.11 5.22 -26.03
C TYR A 293 -12.86 6.43 -25.46
N TYR A 294 -14.20 6.42 -25.55
CA TYR A 294 -15.01 7.53 -25.04
C TYR A 294 -14.78 7.72 -23.53
N GLY A 295 -14.55 8.96 -23.09
CA GLY A 295 -14.42 9.32 -21.69
C GLY A 295 -13.20 8.76 -20.95
N ALA A 296 -12.31 8.00 -21.61
CA ALA A 296 -11.10 7.52 -21.00
C ALA A 296 -10.03 8.63 -20.95
N PRO A 297 -9.45 8.96 -19.80
CA PRO A 297 -8.28 9.83 -19.72
C PRO A 297 -7.09 9.20 -20.47
N SER A 298 -6.32 10.02 -21.17
CA SER A 298 -5.18 9.57 -22.01
C SER A 298 -4.08 8.81 -21.24
N ARG A 299 -3.99 9.03 -19.94
CA ARG A 299 -3.02 8.38 -19.04
C ARG A 299 -3.46 7.05 -18.47
N MET A 300 -4.72 6.66 -18.66
CA MET A 300 -5.22 5.34 -18.27
C MET A 300 -4.89 4.31 -19.34
N ALA A 301 -4.47 3.13 -18.91
CA ALA A 301 -4.26 1.99 -19.78
C ALA A 301 -5.58 1.56 -20.46
N SER A 302 -5.48 1.01 -21.64
CA SER A 302 -6.64 0.50 -22.37
C SER A 302 -7.24 -0.73 -21.67
N PRO A 303 -8.54 -1.02 -21.86
CA PRO A 303 -9.15 -2.24 -21.33
C PRO A 303 -8.42 -3.52 -21.71
N LEU A 304 -7.91 -3.61 -22.93
CA LEU A 304 -7.13 -4.75 -23.40
C LEU A 304 -5.79 -4.86 -22.70
N GLU A 305 -5.07 -3.75 -22.53
CA GLU A 305 -3.79 -3.71 -21.81
C GLU A 305 -3.95 -4.11 -20.35
N ILE A 306 -4.99 -3.58 -19.66
CA ILE A 306 -5.32 -3.97 -18.28
C ILE A 306 -5.57 -5.48 -18.19
N MET A 307 -6.31 -6.04 -19.16
CA MET A 307 -6.69 -7.45 -19.16
C MET A 307 -5.52 -8.39 -19.50
N ILE A 308 -4.46 -7.88 -20.13
CA ILE A 308 -3.22 -8.62 -20.39
C ILE A 308 -2.26 -8.48 -19.21
N GLU A 309 -1.92 -7.26 -18.83
CA GLU A 309 -0.85 -6.97 -17.87
C GLU A 309 -1.29 -7.15 -16.40
N GLY A 310 -2.54 -6.83 -16.09
CA GLY A 310 -3.06 -6.93 -14.73
C GLY A 310 -2.98 -8.35 -14.15
N PRO A 311 -3.54 -9.37 -14.83
CA PRO A 311 -3.43 -10.76 -14.37
C PRO A 311 -2.00 -11.26 -14.22
N LEU A 312 -1.09 -10.83 -15.12
CA LEU A 312 0.34 -11.17 -15.02
C LEU A 312 0.96 -10.56 -13.77
N GLY A 313 0.62 -9.30 -13.45
CA GLY A 313 1.11 -8.62 -12.25
C GLY A 313 0.66 -9.32 -10.96
N GLY A 314 -0.63 -9.62 -10.82
CA GLY A 314 -1.17 -10.31 -9.66
C GLY A 314 -0.60 -11.73 -9.50
N ALA A 315 -0.50 -12.49 -10.60
CA ALA A 315 0.07 -13.82 -10.60
C ALA A 315 1.57 -13.80 -10.25
N ALA A 316 2.34 -12.84 -10.76
CA ALA A 316 3.76 -12.70 -10.50
C ALA A 316 4.04 -12.46 -9.01
N PHE A 317 3.29 -11.56 -8.36
CA PHE A 317 3.43 -11.31 -6.93
C PHE A 317 3.15 -12.56 -6.11
N ASN A 318 2.01 -13.22 -6.33
CA ASN A 318 1.65 -14.45 -5.64
C ASN A 318 2.70 -15.54 -5.83
N ASN A 319 3.21 -15.73 -7.05
CA ASN A 319 4.21 -16.74 -7.37
C ASN A 319 5.54 -16.46 -6.65
N GLU A 320 6.04 -15.24 -6.64
CA GLU A 320 7.29 -14.88 -5.97
C GLU A 320 7.15 -14.92 -4.44
N PHE A 321 6.01 -14.49 -3.89
CA PHE A 321 5.68 -14.66 -2.47
C PHE A 321 5.60 -16.15 -2.08
N GLY A 322 5.21 -17.01 -2.98
CA GLY A 322 5.09 -18.48 -2.76
C GLY A 322 3.68 -18.90 -2.32
N ARG A 323 2.66 -18.20 -2.79
CA ARG A 323 1.23 -18.54 -2.61
C ARG A 323 0.59 -18.81 -3.99
N PRO A 324 -0.15 -19.92 -4.19
CA PRO A 324 -0.83 -20.16 -5.46
C PRO A 324 -1.96 -19.16 -5.68
N ASN A 325 -2.03 -18.57 -6.87
CA ASN A 325 -3.18 -17.76 -7.32
C ASN A 325 -4.10 -18.67 -8.15
N ILE A 326 -5.16 -19.22 -7.52
CA ILE A 326 -5.91 -20.36 -8.05
C ILE A 326 -7.29 -20.02 -8.61
N LEU A 327 -7.80 -18.82 -8.32
CA LEU A 327 -9.12 -18.38 -8.72
C LEU A 327 -9.08 -16.98 -9.33
N GLY A 328 -10.15 -16.60 -9.98
CA GLY A 328 -10.34 -15.26 -10.50
C GLY A 328 -11.48 -15.20 -11.51
N TYR A 329 -11.66 -14.03 -12.10
CA TYR A 329 -12.61 -13.81 -13.18
C TYR A 329 -12.13 -12.70 -14.12
N PHE A 330 -12.64 -12.76 -15.37
CA PHE A 330 -12.46 -11.72 -16.37
C PHE A 330 -13.82 -11.29 -16.89
N ARG A 331 -14.11 -9.98 -16.83
CA ARG A 331 -15.37 -9.40 -17.31
C ARG A 331 -15.09 -8.15 -18.13
N SER A 332 -15.84 -7.97 -19.22
CA SER A 332 -15.93 -6.71 -19.94
C SER A 332 -17.37 -6.26 -20.00
N PHE A 333 -17.61 -4.95 -19.90
CA PHE A 333 -18.93 -4.38 -19.97
C PHE A 333 -18.89 -2.95 -20.51
N GLU A 334 -19.68 -2.71 -21.55
CA GLU A 334 -20.12 -1.39 -22.00
C GLU A 334 -21.59 -1.49 -22.40
N ALA A 335 -22.38 -0.49 -22.06
CA ALA A 335 -23.76 -0.39 -22.47
C ALA A 335 -24.16 1.07 -22.68
N ASN A 336 -25.07 1.30 -23.63
CA ASN A 336 -25.79 2.55 -23.79
C ASN A 336 -27.20 2.36 -23.20
N VAL A 337 -27.51 3.05 -22.11
CA VAL A 337 -28.79 3.01 -21.44
C VAL A 337 -29.40 4.41 -21.51
N ASP A 338 -30.53 4.56 -22.22
CA ASP A 338 -31.21 5.84 -22.39
C ASP A 338 -30.33 7.00 -22.86
N GLY A 339 -29.39 6.72 -23.77
CA GLY A 339 -28.44 7.69 -24.30
C GLY A 339 -27.19 7.96 -23.44
N THR A 340 -27.12 7.36 -22.27
CA THR A 340 -25.94 7.43 -21.40
C THR A 340 -25.09 6.18 -21.56
N ARG A 341 -23.80 6.36 -21.86
CA ARG A 341 -22.84 5.26 -21.95
C ARG A 341 -22.26 4.92 -20.60
N TYR A 342 -22.26 3.65 -20.27
CA TYR A 342 -21.70 3.05 -19.07
C TYR A 342 -20.55 2.12 -19.44
N GLY A 343 -19.47 2.14 -18.66
CA GLY A 343 -18.31 1.28 -18.82
C GLY A 343 -17.36 1.40 -17.65
N TYR A 344 -16.27 0.62 -17.70
CA TYR A 344 -15.27 0.55 -16.65
C TYR A 344 -13.90 1.01 -17.17
N HIS A 345 -13.75 2.30 -17.51
CA HIS A 345 -12.44 2.86 -17.87
C HIS A 345 -11.49 2.87 -16.67
N LYS A 346 -11.98 3.28 -15.49
CA LYS A 346 -11.39 2.91 -14.22
C LYS A 346 -11.84 1.47 -13.94
N PRO A 347 -10.94 0.48 -14.03
CA PRO A 347 -11.31 -0.92 -13.88
C PRO A 347 -11.75 -1.25 -12.45
N ILE A 348 -12.39 -2.39 -12.28
CA ILE A 348 -12.37 -3.08 -11.00
C ILE A 348 -11.27 -4.12 -11.08
N MET A 349 -10.20 -3.95 -10.33
CA MET A 349 -9.21 -4.98 -10.03
C MET A 349 -9.48 -5.47 -8.61
N LEU A 350 -9.75 -6.75 -8.49
CA LEU A 350 -10.07 -7.39 -7.22
C LEU A 350 -8.97 -8.38 -6.89
N ALA A 351 -8.34 -8.20 -5.73
CA ALA A 351 -7.44 -9.15 -5.12
C ALA A 351 -8.15 -9.80 -3.92
N GLY A 352 -7.99 -11.10 -3.76
CA GLY A 352 -8.59 -11.81 -2.65
C GLY A 352 -7.81 -13.05 -2.29
N GLY A 353 -8.08 -13.58 -1.12
CA GLY A 353 -7.39 -14.75 -0.64
C GLY A 353 -8.07 -15.47 0.51
N LEU A 354 -7.50 -16.62 0.76
CA LEU A 354 -7.85 -17.54 1.82
C LEU A 354 -6.60 -17.89 2.61
N GLY A 355 -6.65 -17.65 3.90
CA GLY A 355 -5.62 -18.04 4.85
C GLY A 355 -6.16 -18.87 5.99
N ASN A 356 -5.31 -19.12 6.99
CA ASN A 356 -5.73 -19.74 8.24
C ASN A 356 -5.06 -19.11 9.45
N ILE A 357 -5.74 -19.17 10.58
CA ILE A 357 -5.30 -18.62 11.87
C ILE A 357 -5.57 -19.62 12.98
N ARG A 358 -4.68 -19.69 13.98
CA ARG A 358 -4.90 -20.47 15.20
C ARG A 358 -5.98 -19.83 16.06
N ASN A 359 -6.73 -20.65 16.78
CA ASN A 359 -7.79 -20.17 17.65
C ASN A 359 -7.31 -19.17 18.72
N ASP A 360 -6.14 -19.39 19.30
CA ASP A 360 -5.54 -18.54 20.33
C ASP A 360 -4.91 -17.23 19.79
N GLN A 361 -4.93 -17.01 18.46
CA GLN A 361 -4.36 -15.83 17.79
C GLN A 361 -5.42 -14.95 17.11
N THR A 362 -6.69 -15.28 17.21
CA THR A 362 -7.79 -14.64 16.45
C THR A 362 -8.08 -13.19 16.84
N HIS A 363 -7.63 -12.75 18.01
CA HIS A 363 -7.90 -11.39 18.52
C HIS A 363 -6.61 -10.68 18.93
N LYS A 364 -6.52 -9.42 18.58
CA LYS A 364 -5.47 -8.51 19.06
C LYS A 364 -5.63 -8.30 20.57
N LEU A 365 -4.52 -8.11 21.26
CA LEU A 365 -4.51 -7.88 22.71
C LEU A 365 -4.50 -6.38 23.02
N GLY A 366 -4.94 -6.01 24.22
CA GLY A 366 -4.79 -4.66 24.73
C GLY A 366 -3.31 -4.30 24.89
N LEU A 367 -2.95 -3.05 24.63
CA LEU A 367 -1.57 -2.58 24.65
C LEU A 367 -1.26 -1.84 25.96
N PRO A 368 -0.46 -2.42 26.86
CA PRO A 368 0.05 -1.71 28.03
C PRO A 368 0.93 -0.51 27.63
N THR A 369 0.99 0.51 28.48
CA THR A 369 1.97 1.60 28.36
C THR A 369 3.38 1.03 28.32
N GLY A 370 4.23 1.53 27.41
CA GLY A 370 5.57 1.01 27.16
C GLY A 370 5.64 -0.15 26.17
N THR A 371 4.50 -0.61 25.63
CA THR A 371 4.49 -1.54 24.49
C THR A 371 5.25 -0.92 23.32
N LEU A 372 6.17 -1.66 22.73
CA LEU A 372 7.01 -1.16 21.63
C LEU A 372 6.22 -1.12 20.32
N LEU A 373 6.33 0.00 19.62
CA LEU A 373 5.79 0.17 18.27
C LEU A 373 6.91 -0.03 17.25
N VAL A 374 6.73 -1.04 16.41
CA VAL A 374 7.77 -1.57 15.53
C VAL A 374 7.29 -1.58 14.08
N VAL A 375 8.17 -1.19 13.16
CA VAL A 375 8.01 -1.48 11.73
C VAL A 375 8.81 -2.73 11.38
N LEU A 376 8.16 -3.71 10.77
CA LEU A 376 8.78 -4.92 10.23
C LEU A 376 8.70 -4.90 8.71
N GLY A 377 9.77 -5.24 8.02
CA GLY A 377 9.79 -5.39 6.57
C GLY A 377 10.67 -4.37 5.85
N GLY A 378 10.31 -4.05 4.61
CA GLY A 378 11.12 -3.21 3.74
C GLY A 378 11.23 -1.75 4.17
N PRO A 379 12.17 -1.00 3.61
CA PRO A 379 12.36 0.42 3.90
C PRO A 379 11.33 1.30 3.17
N GLY A 380 11.12 2.50 3.68
CA GLY A 380 10.33 3.54 3.04
C GLY A 380 11.02 4.11 1.79
N MET A 381 10.23 4.42 0.78
CA MET A 381 10.63 5.06 -0.49
C MET A 381 9.58 6.09 -0.90
N ARG A 382 9.88 6.96 -1.89
CA ARG A 382 8.91 7.94 -2.42
C ARG A 382 7.93 7.29 -3.39
N ILE A 383 7.08 6.42 -2.87
CA ILE A 383 6.03 5.73 -3.63
C ILE A 383 4.71 5.75 -2.88
N GLY A 384 3.61 5.81 -3.62
CA GLY A 384 2.26 5.79 -3.07
C GLY A 384 1.88 7.03 -2.26
N ILE A 385 2.65 8.13 -2.33
CA ILE A 385 2.36 9.32 -1.55
C ILE A 385 1.04 9.92 -2.01
N GLY A 386 0.09 10.03 -1.05
CA GLY A 386 -1.26 10.48 -1.36
C GLY A 386 -2.13 9.46 -2.10
N GLY A 387 -1.73 8.18 -2.18
CA GLY A 387 -2.45 7.14 -2.92
C GLY A 387 -3.89 6.93 -2.47
N GLY A 388 -4.15 6.91 -1.18
CA GLY A 388 -5.51 6.81 -0.62
C GLY A 388 -6.40 7.99 -1.02
N ALA A 389 -5.89 9.21 -0.98
CA ALA A 389 -6.61 10.40 -1.45
C ALA A 389 -6.80 10.36 -2.97
N ALA A 390 -5.77 10.04 -3.75
CA ALA A 390 -5.84 9.93 -5.20
C ALA A 390 -6.85 8.87 -5.68
N SER A 391 -6.91 7.74 -5.01
CA SER A 391 -7.86 6.65 -5.35
C SER A 391 -9.32 7.04 -5.09
N SER A 392 -9.57 7.97 -4.18
CA SER A 392 -10.90 8.49 -3.84
C SER A 392 -11.44 9.49 -4.86
N MET A 393 -10.58 10.03 -5.74
CA MET A 393 -10.98 10.97 -6.78
C MET A 393 -11.62 10.30 -7.99
N GLY A 394 -12.46 11.02 -8.69
CA GLY A 394 -13.01 10.60 -9.98
C GLY A 394 -11.90 10.38 -11.02
N ALA A 395 -12.16 9.50 -11.98
CA ALA A 395 -11.22 9.21 -13.04
C ALA A 395 -10.81 10.49 -13.80
N GLY A 396 -9.51 10.77 -13.86
CA GLY A 396 -8.97 11.94 -14.57
C GLY A 396 -9.01 13.26 -13.79
N ALA A 397 -9.47 13.29 -12.55
CA ALA A 397 -9.53 14.52 -11.74
C ALA A 397 -8.17 14.96 -11.18
N ASN A 398 -7.23 14.03 -10.98
CA ASN A 398 -5.89 14.34 -10.49
C ASN A 398 -4.99 14.92 -11.60
N SER A 399 -3.88 15.53 -11.23
CA SER A 399 -2.79 15.81 -12.16
C SER A 399 -2.08 14.50 -12.54
N GLU A 400 -1.51 14.45 -13.75
CA GLU A 400 -0.77 13.28 -14.22
C GLU A 400 0.38 12.89 -13.28
N SER A 401 1.09 13.87 -12.73
CA SER A 401 2.20 13.63 -11.80
C SER A 401 1.75 13.00 -10.48
N LEU A 402 0.57 13.38 -9.96
CA LEU A 402 -0.01 12.77 -8.75
C LEU A 402 -0.49 11.35 -9.03
N ASP A 403 -1.13 11.11 -10.17
CA ASP A 403 -1.57 9.76 -10.56
C ASP A 403 -0.37 8.79 -10.62
N PHE A 404 0.74 9.20 -11.28
CA PHE A 404 1.93 8.36 -11.34
C PHE A 404 2.63 8.21 -9.98
N ALA A 405 2.66 9.25 -9.14
CA ALA A 405 3.25 9.16 -7.80
C ALA A 405 2.46 8.23 -6.87
N SER A 406 1.15 8.04 -7.11
CA SER A 406 0.28 7.18 -6.32
C SER A 406 0.45 5.68 -6.61
N VAL A 407 1.11 5.29 -7.70
CA VAL A 407 1.34 3.88 -8.02
C VAL A 407 2.50 3.32 -7.22
N GLN A 408 2.28 2.17 -6.62
CA GLN A 408 3.24 1.48 -5.74
C GLN A 408 4.11 0.50 -6.52
N ARG A 409 5.16 -0.01 -5.87
CA ARG A 409 6.08 -1.04 -6.38
C ARG A 409 6.22 -2.13 -5.34
N GLY A 410 6.08 -3.39 -5.76
CA GLY A 410 6.16 -4.54 -4.90
C GLY A 410 7.57 -5.15 -4.82
N ASN A 411 7.85 -5.76 -3.68
CA ASN A 411 8.98 -6.66 -3.44
C ASN A 411 8.47 -7.91 -2.72
N PRO A 412 7.88 -8.89 -3.46
CA PRO A 412 7.24 -10.07 -2.86
C PRO A 412 8.16 -10.89 -1.98
N GLU A 413 9.47 -10.93 -2.27
CA GLU A 413 10.45 -11.61 -1.42
C GLU A 413 10.55 -10.96 -0.03
N MET A 414 10.54 -9.64 0.04
CA MET A 414 10.58 -8.93 1.33
C MET A 414 9.30 -9.19 2.13
N GLU A 415 8.15 -9.19 1.47
CA GLU A 415 6.88 -9.53 2.12
C GLU A 415 6.87 -10.98 2.62
N ARG A 416 7.45 -11.90 1.86
CA ARG A 416 7.63 -13.28 2.31
C ARG A 416 8.53 -13.38 3.53
N ARG A 417 9.63 -12.65 3.59
CA ARG A 417 10.51 -12.61 4.77
C ARG A 417 9.76 -12.11 6.01
N ALA A 418 8.97 -11.03 5.87
CA ALA A 418 8.14 -10.52 6.95
C ALA A 418 7.09 -11.54 7.40
N GLN A 419 6.43 -12.22 6.46
CA GLN A 419 5.48 -13.28 6.77
C GLN A 419 6.12 -14.44 7.53
N GLU A 420 7.34 -14.85 7.19
CA GLU A 420 8.06 -15.89 7.93
C GLU A 420 8.38 -15.49 9.37
N VAL A 421 8.67 -14.19 9.61
CA VAL A 421 8.80 -13.67 10.99
C VAL A 421 7.47 -13.75 11.73
N ILE A 422 6.37 -13.30 11.11
CA ILE A 422 5.02 -13.37 11.67
C ILE A 422 4.65 -14.82 11.97
N ASP A 423 4.93 -15.75 11.04
CA ASP A 423 4.69 -17.18 11.22
C ASP A 423 5.44 -17.73 12.44
N ARG A 424 6.70 -17.34 12.65
CA ARG A 424 7.47 -17.75 13.84
C ARG A 424 6.88 -17.17 15.14
N CYS A 425 6.37 -15.95 15.09
CA CYS A 425 5.75 -15.30 16.26
C CYS A 425 4.48 -16.03 16.69
N TRP A 426 3.49 -16.20 15.82
CA TRP A 426 2.24 -16.86 16.19
C TRP A 426 2.40 -18.36 16.47
N GLU A 427 3.38 -19.06 15.88
CA GLU A 427 3.69 -20.44 16.20
C GLU A 427 4.19 -20.64 17.64
N ALA A 428 4.69 -19.57 18.29
CA ALA A 428 5.07 -19.59 19.68
C ALA A 428 3.87 -19.66 20.65
N GLY A 429 2.64 -19.50 20.16
CA GLY A 429 1.40 -19.62 20.96
C GLY A 429 1.28 -18.50 21.99
N GLU A 430 1.21 -18.87 23.27
CA GLU A 430 1.14 -17.89 24.38
C GLU A 430 2.40 -17.02 24.47
N GLU A 431 3.51 -17.50 23.95
CA GLU A 431 4.77 -16.77 23.91
C GLU A 431 4.95 -15.91 22.64
N ASN A 432 3.90 -15.71 21.87
CA ASN A 432 3.94 -14.81 20.71
C ASN A 432 4.35 -13.40 21.15
N PRO A 433 5.48 -12.84 20.64
CA PRO A 433 5.90 -11.50 20.99
C PRO A 433 4.97 -10.40 20.46
N ILE A 434 4.15 -10.71 19.44
CA ILE A 434 3.20 -9.77 18.84
C ILE A 434 1.93 -9.71 19.72
N LEU A 435 1.61 -8.53 20.26
CA LEU A 435 0.37 -8.24 20.95
C LEU A 435 -0.74 -7.82 19.97
N ALA A 436 -0.37 -7.01 18.99
CA ALA A 436 -1.23 -6.60 17.89
C ALA A 436 -0.39 -6.35 16.65
N ILE A 437 -1.00 -6.49 15.48
CA ILE A 437 -0.36 -6.28 14.18
C ILE A 437 -1.34 -5.59 13.24
N HIS A 438 -0.84 -4.69 12.41
CA HIS A 438 -1.55 -4.05 11.32
C HIS A 438 -0.65 -4.01 10.08
N ASP A 439 -1.19 -4.16 8.90
CA ASP A 439 -0.42 -3.94 7.68
C ASP A 439 -0.14 -2.43 7.48
N ILE A 440 0.87 -2.09 6.69
CA ILE A 440 1.13 -0.73 6.27
C ILE A 440 0.73 -0.62 4.80
N GLY A 441 -0.49 -0.14 4.58
CA GLY A 441 -1.11 0.08 3.28
C GLY A 441 -1.32 1.56 2.98
N ALA A 442 -2.56 1.93 2.65
CA ALA A 442 -2.93 3.31 2.36
C ALA A 442 -2.59 4.27 3.50
N GLY A 443 -1.98 5.40 3.17
CA GLY A 443 -1.51 6.39 4.15
C GLY A 443 -0.21 6.03 4.85
N GLY A 444 0.33 4.84 4.65
CA GLY A 444 1.63 4.44 5.23
C GLY A 444 1.59 4.38 6.76
N LEU A 445 2.68 4.83 7.39
CA LEU A 445 2.77 4.88 8.86
C LEU A 445 1.76 5.83 9.48
N SER A 446 1.32 6.87 8.73
CA SER A 446 0.37 7.87 9.20
C SER A 446 -1.02 7.33 9.50
N ASN A 447 -1.33 6.14 8.97
CA ASN A 447 -2.57 5.42 9.25
C ASN A 447 -2.33 4.25 10.21
N ALA A 448 -1.37 3.38 9.91
CA ALA A 448 -1.16 2.13 10.64
C ALA A 448 -0.69 2.30 12.09
N MET A 449 0.13 3.31 12.40
CA MET A 449 0.62 3.52 13.77
C MET A 449 -0.45 4.09 14.71
N PRO A 450 -1.24 5.11 14.31
CA PRO A 450 -2.38 5.57 15.11
C PRO A 450 -3.43 4.49 15.33
N GLU A 451 -3.75 3.66 14.34
CA GLU A 451 -4.70 2.55 14.49
C GLU A 451 -4.27 1.56 15.56
N LEU A 452 -2.96 1.23 15.62
CA LEU A 452 -2.44 0.39 16.71
C LEU A 452 -2.59 1.07 18.08
N ALA A 453 -2.28 2.35 18.21
CA ALA A 453 -2.40 3.08 19.47
C ALA A 453 -3.86 3.13 19.95
N ASP A 454 -4.78 3.39 19.04
CA ASP A 454 -6.23 3.50 19.32
C ASP A 454 -6.85 2.20 19.84
N LEU A 455 -6.29 1.02 19.52
CA LEU A 455 -6.76 -0.28 20.06
C LEU A 455 -6.89 -0.29 21.59
N SER A 456 -6.17 0.56 22.29
CA SER A 456 -6.17 0.65 23.76
C SER A 456 -6.60 2.02 24.28
N GLY A 457 -7.10 2.91 23.40
CA GLY A 457 -7.49 4.27 23.75
C GLY A 457 -6.31 5.06 24.33
N LYS A 458 -5.13 4.88 23.79
CA LYS A 458 -3.88 5.52 24.25
C LYS A 458 -3.17 6.20 23.12
N GLY A 459 -2.27 7.12 23.47
CA GLY A 459 -1.39 7.76 22.53
C GLY A 459 -0.12 6.97 22.25
N ALA A 460 0.75 7.57 21.45
CA ALA A 460 2.04 7.00 21.07
C ALA A 460 3.10 8.09 20.92
N LYS A 461 4.34 7.76 21.29
CA LYS A 461 5.52 8.62 21.08
C LYS A 461 6.50 7.92 20.15
N LEU A 462 6.70 8.51 18.98
CA LEU A 462 7.43 7.92 17.87
C LEU A 462 8.58 8.85 17.43
N ASP A 463 9.66 8.26 16.95
CA ASP A 463 10.81 8.97 16.39
C ASP A 463 10.93 8.66 14.89
N LEU A 464 10.64 9.66 14.05
CA LEU A 464 10.65 9.53 12.61
C LEU A 464 12.04 9.20 12.04
N ASN A 465 13.12 9.59 12.72
CA ASN A 465 14.48 9.28 12.29
C ASN A 465 14.83 7.79 12.39
N LYS A 466 14.04 7.02 13.13
CA LYS A 466 14.23 5.56 13.25
C LYS A 466 13.57 4.78 12.13
N VAL A 467 12.75 5.43 11.31
CA VAL A 467 12.10 4.76 10.17
C VAL A 467 13.17 4.39 9.13
N PRO A 468 13.29 3.10 8.77
CA PRO A 468 14.20 2.70 7.71
C PRO A 468 13.74 3.29 6.36
N VAL A 469 14.64 3.94 5.65
CA VAL A 469 14.38 4.52 4.32
C VAL A 469 15.48 4.13 3.34
N GLU A 470 15.12 3.91 2.09
CA GLU A 470 16.06 3.59 1.00
C GLU A 470 16.36 4.80 0.10
N GLU A 471 15.68 5.91 0.31
CA GLU A 471 15.93 7.13 -0.45
C GLU A 471 16.51 8.20 0.47
N SER A 472 17.70 8.66 0.14
CA SER A 472 18.26 9.84 0.79
C SER A 472 17.41 11.08 0.47
N GLY A 473 17.24 11.95 1.45
CA GLY A 473 16.55 13.22 1.25
C GLY A 473 15.03 13.17 1.19
N MET A 474 14.41 12.14 1.76
CA MET A 474 12.97 12.15 2.02
C MET A 474 12.60 13.21 3.07
N SER A 475 11.51 13.94 2.81
CA SER A 475 10.93 14.86 3.80
C SER A 475 10.21 14.09 4.92
N PRO A 476 9.92 14.73 6.06
CA PRO A 476 9.10 14.13 7.10
C PRO A 476 7.76 13.60 6.60
N LEU A 477 7.07 14.35 5.72
CA LEU A 477 5.85 13.92 5.04
C LEU A 477 6.09 12.65 4.22
N GLU A 478 7.14 12.63 3.38
CA GLU A 478 7.47 11.49 2.53
C GLU A 478 7.84 10.24 3.35
N ILE A 479 8.45 10.41 4.54
CA ILE A 479 8.78 9.29 5.44
C ILE A 479 7.53 8.74 6.13
N TRP A 480 6.64 9.63 6.62
CA TRP A 480 5.48 9.25 7.41
C TRP A 480 4.31 8.73 6.58
N CYS A 481 4.08 9.31 5.39
CA CYS A 481 2.89 9.07 4.58
C CYS A 481 3.14 8.24 3.30
N ASN A 482 4.36 7.69 3.09
CA ASN A 482 4.58 6.83 1.91
C ASN A 482 3.92 5.46 2.09
N GLU A 483 3.40 4.94 0.98
CA GLU A 483 2.74 3.63 0.91
C GLU A 483 3.69 2.55 0.36
N SER A 484 4.97 2.58 0.77
CA SER A 484 5.91 1.52 0.41
C SER A 484 5.39 0.20 0.96
N GLN A 485 5.30 -0.77 0.07
CA GLN A 485 4.75 -2.08 0.35
C GLN A 485 5.68 -2.92 1.25
N GLU A 486 5.23 -4.13 1.58
CA GLU A 486 6.01 -5.14 2.31
C GLU A 486 6.41 -4.70 3.72
N ARG A 487 5.52 -3.96 4.38
CA ARG A 487 5.71 -3.47 5.75
C ARG A 487 4.51 -3.77 6.62
N TYR A 488 4.81 -4.03 7.89
CA TYR A 488 3.82 -4.20 8.96
C TYR A 488 4.16 -3.31 10.14
N SER A 489 3.15 -2.77 10.80
CA SER A 489 3.25 -2.14 12.11
C SER A 489 2.87 -3.15 13.19
N LEU A 490 3.75 -3.31 14.18
CA LEU A 490 3.61 -4.29 15.24
C LEU A 490 3.63 -3.62 16.60
N ALA A 491 2.78 -4.10 17.50
CA ALA A 491 2.90 -3.85 18.92
C ALA A 491 3.59 -5.05 19.56
N ILE A 492 4.82 -4.86 20.04
CA ILE A 492 5.67 -5.93 20.58
C ILE A 492 5.79 -5.80 22.10
N ASP A 493 5.64 -6.92 22.80
CA ASP A 493 5.94 -7.02 24.22
C ASP A 493 7.44 -6.72 24.48
N PRO A 494 7.78 -5.67 25.24
CA PRO A 494 9.18 -5.33 25.51
C PRO A 494 10.00 -6.50 26.09
N ALA A 495 9.38 -7.36 26.89
CA ALA A 495 10.04 -8.52 27.48
C ALA A 495 10.42 -9.60 26.45
N ARG A 496 9.84 -9.55 25.25
CA ARG A 496 10.04 -10.53 24.18
C ARG A 496 10.77 -9.95 22.95
N LEU A 497 11.32 -8.73 23.05
CA LEU A 497 12.00 -8.08 21.95
C LEU A 497 13.21 -8.89 21.47
N GLU A 498 13.97 -9.51 22.37
CA GLU A 498 15.13 -10.34 22.01
C GLU A 498 14.71 -11.57 21.19
N GLN A 499 13.62 -12.23 21.57
CA GLN A 499 13.06 -13.35 20.80
C GLN A 499 12.61 -12.90 19.40
N PHE A 500 11.96 -11.74 19.31
CA PHE A 500 11.55 -11.16 18.03
C PHE A 500 12.76 -10.82 17.15
N ASP A 501 13.81 -10.21 17.71
CA ASP A 501 15.07 -9.91 17.03
C ASP A 501 15.72 -11.17 16.44
N GLN A 502 15.73 -12.28 17.18
CA GLN A 502 16.26 -13.55 16.69
C GLN A 502 15.47 -14.07 15.48
N TYR A 503 14.14 -13.94 15.48
CA TYR A 503 13.31 -14.31 14.33
C TYR A 503 13.62 -13.43 13.11
N CYS A 504 13.70 -12.13 13.30
CA CYS A 504 14.05 -11.18 12.24
C CYS A 504 15.43 -11.46 11.63
N LYS A 505 16.44 -11.70 12.46
CA LYS A 505 17.80 -12.05 12.01
C LYS A 505 17.83 -13.36 11.20
N ARG A 506 17.10 -14.37 11.66
CA ARG A 506 17.01 -15.64 10.98
C ARG A 506 16.42 -15.51 9.58
N GLU A 507 15.32 -14.77 9.44
CA GLU A 507 14.62 -14.57 8.17
C GLU A 507 15.24 -13.44 7.33
N ARG A 508 16.27 -12.76 7.85
CA ARG A 508 16.89 -11.59 7.22
C ARG A 508 15.85 -10.51 6.90
N CYS A 509 14.87 -10.37 7.75
CA CYS A 509 13.84 -9.35 7.64
C CYS A 509 14.23 -8.16 8.52
N PRO A 510 14.41 -6.96 7.96
CA PRO A 510 14.71 -5.77 8.75
C PRO A 510 13.51 -5.37 9.59
N TYR A 511 13.79 -4.74 10.73
CA TYR A 511 12.79 -4.11 11.57
C TYR A 511 13.37 -2.89 12.28
N ALA A 512 12.50 -2.00 12.77
CA ALA A 512 12.91 -0.88 13.59
C ALA A 512 11.89 -0.61 14.70
N VAL A 513 12.39 -0.35 15.92
CA VAL A 513 11.56 0.14 17.04
C VAL A 513 11.45 1.65 16.90
N LEU A 514 10.28 2.15 16.52
CA LEU A 514 10.04 3.58 16.31
C LEU A 514 9.76 4.33 17.60
N GLY A 515 9.13 3.67 18.57
CA GLY A 515 8.71 4.26 19.82
C GLY A 515 7.86 3.31 20.65
N GLU A 516 6.96 3.88 21.44
CA GLU A 516 6.15 3.11 22.39
C GLU A 516 4.76 3.72 22.62
N ILE A 517 3.84 2.91 23.12
CA ILE A 517 2.54 3.34 23.61
C ILE A 517 2.73 4.21 24.85
N SER A 518 2.19 5.42 24.84
CA SER A 518 2.25 6.40 25.93
C SER A 518 1.12 6.16 26.96
N ALA A 519 1.23 6.85 28.10
CA ALA A 519 0.20 6.80 29.13
C ALA A 519 -0.94 7.81 28.88
N ASP A 520 -0.67 8.83 28.07
CA ASP A 520 -1.61 9.86 27.61
C ASP A 520 -2.33 9.37 26.33
N ASP A 521 -3.20 10.21 25.81
CA ASP A 521 -3.95 9.99 24.55
C ASP A 521 -3.36 10.81 23.37
N GLU A 522 -2.13 11.33 23.55
CA GLU A 522 -1.45 12.15 22.54
C GLU A 522 -0.64 11.29 21.55
N LEU A 523 -0.74 11.62 20.27
CA LEU A 523 0.13 11.10 19.23
C LEU A 523 1.22 12.14 18.92
N VAL A 524 2.46 11.81 19.26
CA VAL A 524 3.61 12.69 19.02
C VAL A 524 4.64 11.97 18.13
N VAL A 525 4.92 12.55 16.97
CA VAL A 525 5.96 12.06 16.05
C VAL A 525 7.10 13.06 15.99
N THR A 526 8.19 12.74 16.67
CA THR A 526 9.39 13.61 16.77
C THR A 526 10.31 13.41 15.57
N ARG A 527 11.16 14.42 15.29
CA ARG A 527 12.22 14.37 14.26
C ARG A 527 13.63 14.41 14.84
N GLY A 528 13.73 14.50 16.15
CA GLY A 528 14.98 14.57 16.89
C GLY A 528 14.89 15.55 18.06
N PRO A 529 15.92 15.56 18.94
CA PRO A 529 15.93 16.43 20.10
C PRO A 529 15.94 17.92 19.72
N GLY A 530 14.93 18.66 20.19
CA GLY A 530 14.83 20.10 20.00
C GLY A 530 14.28 20.54 18.64
N GLU A 531 13.85 19.61 17.78
CA GLU A 531 13.12 19.92 16.57
C GLU A 531 11.61 19.93 16.82
N GLU A 532 10.89 20.75 16.04
CA GLU A 532 9.42 20.76 16.05
C GLU A 532 8.89 19.38 15.64
N PRO A 533 7.92 18.79 16.35
CA PRO A 533 7.32 17.52 15.96
C PRO A 533 6.73 17.55 14.55
N ALA A 534 6.78 16.44 13.85
CA ALA A 534 6.09 16.29 12.57
C ALA A 534 4.57 16.16 12.76
N VAL A 535 4.16 15.51 13.86
CA VAL A 535 2.77 15.39 14.31
C VAL A 535 2.73 15.64 15.82
N ASP A 536 1.73 16.42 16.27
CA ASP A 536 1.49 16.75 17.66
C ASP A 536 -0.03 16.92 17.90
N MET A 537 -0.72 15.82 18.19
CA MET A 537 -2.18 15.75 18.26
C MET A 537 -2.68 15.02 19.51
#